data_b27054390823a4937c534b17ce4a7ca6
#
_entry.id   b27054390823a4937c534b17ce4a7ca6
#
_cell.length_a   1.000
_cell.length_b   1.000
_cell.length_c   1.000
_cell.angle_alpha   90.00
_cell.angle_beta   90.00
_cell.angle_gamma   90.00
#
_symmetry.space_group_name_H-M   'P 1'
#
loop_
_entity.id
_entity.type
_entity.pdbx_description
1 polymer ?
#
loop_
_entity_poly.entity_id
_entity_poly.type
_entity_poly.pdbx_seq_one_letter_code
_entity_poly.pdbx_strand_id
1 'polypeptide(L)'
;MKDLEKVLITGGAGFIGSHLVDFLSQDYDVYVLDNYRTGKRENIKNLADDHVFELDIREYDAVEQIMKKYQFEYIIHLAALVSVAESVEKPILSQEINVVATLRLLETIKKYNSHIKRFIFASSAAVYGDLPDLPKSDQSLILPLSPYAIDKYYGERTTLNYCSLYNIPTAVVKFFNVFGPRQDPKSQYSGVISKMFDSFEHNKPFTFFGDGLQTRDFVYVYDVVQSVRLIMEHKDVVGHGYNIGTGTFTNLLEVYRIIGELYGKSVEHDFKEARKGDIKHSYADISNLKALGFVPKYTVETGLKDYFNFEVDNIEEVTAKEVEMS
;
A
#
# COMPACT_ATOMS: atom_id res chain seq x y z
N MET A 1 17.62 -21.79 -19.94
CA MET A 1 17.04 -21.32 -18.66
C MET A 1 15.58 -21.04 -18.95
N LYS A 2 14.66 -21.37 -18.05
CA LYS A 2 13.25 -21.00 -18.21
C LYS A 2 13.18 -19.49 -18.05
N ASP A 3 12.56 -18.78 -18.98
CA ASP A 3 12.36 -17.35 -18.84
C ASP A 3 11.51 -17.09 -17.59
N LEU A 4 11.89 -16.11 -16.79
CA LEU A 4 11.13 -15.71 -15.59
C LEU A 4 9.79 -15.13 -16.02
N GLU A 5 8.75 -15.37 -15.22
CA GLU A 5 7.43 -14.78 -15.45
C GLU A 5 7.47 -13.29 -15.15
N LYS A 6 6.82 -12.49 -16.01
CA LYS A 6 6.84 -11.03 -15.93
C LYS A 6 5.75 -10.50 -15.00
N VAL A 7 6.17 -9.64 -14.10
CA VAL A 7 5.28 -8.94 -13.16
C VAL A 7 5.34 -7.45 -13.43
N LEU A 8 4.21 -6.81 -13.70
CA LEU A 8 4.10 -5.36 -13.74
C LEU A 8 3.57 -4.84 -12.39
N ILE A 9 4.30 -3.91 -11.77
CA ILE A 9 3.85 -3.21 -10.56
C ILE A 9 3.62 -1.75 -10.93
N THR A 10 2.36 -1.32 -11.04
CA THR A 10 2.05 0.10 -11.19
C THR A 10 2.11 0.79 -9.83
N GLY A 11 2.72 1.97 -9.73
CA GLY A 11 3.04 2.58 -8.44
C GLY A 11 4.21 1.86 -7.73
N GLY A 12 5.09 1.21 -8.51
CA GLY A 12 6.17 0.38 -7.98
C GLY A 12 7.30 1.15 -7.31
N ALA A 13 7.46 2.45 -7.57
CA ALA A 13 8.44 3.31 -6.89
C ALA A 13 7.93 3.91 -5.56
N GLY A 14 6.65 3.69 -5.24
CA GLY A 14 6.04 4.10 -3.98
C GLY A 14 6.44 3.23 -2.80
N PHE A 15 5.87 3.52 -1.63
CA PHE A 15 6.15 2.82 -0.37
C PHE A 15 5.96 1.29 -0.50
N ILE A 16 4.73 0.80 -0.65
CA ILE A 16 4.44 -0.65 -0.73
C ILE A 16 5.04 -1.25 -2.00
N GLY A 17 4.93 -0.52 -3.12
CA GLY A 17 5.40 -0.99 -4.42
C GLY A 17 6.88 -1.31 -4.45
N SER A 18 7.73 -0.49 -3.86
CA SER A 18 9.18 -0.71 -3.84
C SER A 18 9.62 -1.92 -3.01
N HIS A 19 8.90 -2.23 -1.94
CA HIS A 19 9.13 -3.47 -1.19
C HIS A 19 8.67 -4.71 -1.98
N LEU A 20 7.59 -4.60 -2.76
CA LEU A 20 7.19 -5.69 -3.68
C LEU A 20 8.21 -5.88 -4.79
N VAL A 21 8.78 -4.79 -5.35
CA VAL A 21 9.87 -4.86 -6.34
C VAL A 21 11.04 -5.66 -5.78
N ASP A 22 11.57 -5.27 -4.62
CA ASP A 22 12.71 -5.96 -4.01
C ASP A 22 12.42 -7.44 -3.72
N PHE A 23 11.22 -7.75 -3.25
CA PHE A 23 10.83 -9.09 -2.87
C PHE A 23 10.60 -10.01 -4.08
N LEU A 24 9.89 -9.52 -5.09
CA LEU A 24 9.52 -10.31 -6.26
C LEU A 24 10.66 -10.44 -7.27
N SER A 25 11.59 -9.50 -7.34
CA SER A 25 12.76 -9.57 -8.26
C SER A 25 13.69 -10.75 -7.99
N GLN A 26 13.52 -11.46 -6.88
CA GLN A 26 14.27 -12.69 -6.59
C GLN A 26 13.82 -13.89 -7.46
N ASP A 27 12.55 -13.91 -7.87
CA ASP A 27 11.92 -15.06 -8.53
C ASP A 27 11.22 -14.70 -9.85
N TYR A 28 11.02 -13.40 -10.13
CA TYR A 28 10.25 -12.88 -11.25
C TYR A 28 11.02 -11.80 -12.04
N ASP A 29 10.64 -11.63 -13.30
CA ASP A 29 11.08 -10.53 -14.16
C ASP A 29 10.16 -9.32 -13.90
N VAL A 30 10.61 -8.42 -12.99
CA VAL A 30 9.76 -7.34 -12.45
C VAL A 30 9.93 -6.07 -13.26
N TYR A 31 8.80 -5.48 -13.64
CA TYR A 31 8.68 -4.19 -14.32
C TYR A 31 7.87 -3.21 -13.46
N VAL A 32 8.21 -1.94 -13.54
CA VAL A 32 7.55 -0.86 -12.81
C VAL A 32 6.98 0.18 -13.77
N LEU A 33 5.77 0.66 -13.49
CA LEU A 33 5.19 1.86 -14.08
C LEU A 33 4.88 2.85 -12.95
N ASP A 34 5.54 4.02 -12.97
CA ASP A 34 5.38 5.05 -11.94
C ASP A 34 5.66 6.44 -12.54
N ASN A 35 4.93 7.46 -12.12
CA ASN A 35 5.17 8.86 -12.51
C ASN A 35 5.94 9.66 -11.47
N TYR A 36 6.43 8.99 -10.42
CA TYR A 36 7.17 9.57 -9.29
C TYR A 36 6.44 10.71 -8.55
N ARG A 37 5.12 10.75 -8.62
CA ARG A 37 4.34 11.75 -7.89
C ARG A 37 4.56 11.67 -6.36
N THR A 38 4.65 10.46 -5.83
CA THR A 38 4.94 10.14 -4.42
C THR A 38 6.04 9.10 -4.28
N GLY A 39 6.26 8.31 -5.31
CA GLY A 39 7.36 7.37 -5.43
C GLY A 39 8.69 8.08 -5.68
N LYS A 40 9.79 7.34 -5.48
CA LYS A 40 11.16 7.83 -5.71
C LYS A 40 11.95 6.79 -6.49
N ARG A 41 12.76 7.24 -7.49
CA ARG A 41 13.62 6.33 -8.28
C ARG A 41 14.60 5.57 -7.37
N GLU A 42 15.06 6.21 -6.29
CA GLU A 42 15.95 5.64 -5.29
C GLU A 42 15.38 4.39 -4.62
N ASN A 43 14.06 4.34 -4.43
CA ASN A 43 13.38 3.17 -3.83
C ASN A 43 13.52 1.90 -4.67
N ILE A 44 13.76 2.04 -5.97
CA ILE A 44 13.88 0.95 -6.95
C ILE A 44 15.21 1.02 -7.71
N LYS A 45 16.26 1.56 -7.07
CA LYS A 45 17.58 1.79 -7.68
C LYS A 45 18.25 0.52 -8.23
N ASN A 46 17.89 -0.63 -7.69
CA ASN A 46 18.43 -1.93 -8.11
C ASN A 46 17.75 -2.51 -9.35
N LEU A 47 16.62 -1.91 -9.80
CA LEU A 47 15.93 -2.34 -11.00
C LEU A 47 16.57 -1.69 -12.24
N ALA A 48 16.80 -2.48 -13.28
CA ALA A 48 17.38 -1.99 -14.53
C ALA A 48 16.46 -0.94 -15.19
N ASP A 49 17.06 0.04 -15.89
CA ASP A 49 16.29 1.16 -16.44
C ASP A 49 15.29 0.75 -17.52
N ASP A 50 15.57 -0.31 -18.27
CA ASP A 50 14.65 -0.86 -19.29
C ASP A 50 13.45 -1.62 -18.70
N HIS A 51 13.43 -1.84 -17.38
CA HIS A 51 12.31 -2.39 -16.61
C HIS A 51 11.46 -1.30 -15.95
N VAL A 52 11.80 -0.03 -16.14
CA VAL A 52 11.11 1.09 -15.51
C VAL A 52 10.45 1.97 -16.57
N PHE A 53 9.13 2.10 -16.48
CA PHE A 53 8.35 3.00 -17.32
C PHE A 53 7.98 4.23 -16.47
N GLU A 54 8.67 5.36 -16.72
CA GLU A 54 8.32 6.65 -16.11
C GLU A 54 7.12 7.23 -16.87
N LEU A 55 5.92 6.90 -16.40
CA LEU A 55 4.66 7.28 -17.05
C LEU A 55 3.55 7.50 -16.01
N ASP A 56 2.67 8.45 -16.31
CA ASP A 56 1.39 8.55 -15.62
C ASP A 56 0.45 7.45 -16.11
N ILE A 57 -0.23 6.78 -15.20
CA ILE A 57 -1.20 5.72 -15.54
C ILE A 57 -2.33 6.22 -16.45
N ARG A 58 -2.54 7.53 -16.57
CA ARG A 58 -3.49 8.19 -17.46
C ARG A 58 -2.97 8.38 -18.89
N GLU A 59 -1.71 8.06 -19.14
CA GLU A 59 -1.16 8.03 -20.51
C GLU A 59 -1.58 6.75 -21.23
N TYR A 60 -2.90 6.63 -21.45
CA TYR A 60 -3.57 5.37 -21.84
C TYR A 60 -2.96 4.70 -23.06
N ASP A 61 -2.59 5.48 -24.09
CA ASP A 61 -2.00 4.93 -25.31
C ASP A 61 -0.61 4.35 -25.07
N ALA A 62 0.21 5.00 -24.26
CA ALA A 62 1.53 4.49 -23.89
C ALA A 62 1.43 3.23 -23.01
N VAL A 63 0.53 3.22 -22.04
CA VAL A 63 0.23 2.04 -21.21
C VAL A 63 -0.24 0.88 -22.08
N GLU A 64 -1.15 1.13 -23.03
CA GLU A 64 -1.63 0.10 -23.97
C GLU A 64 -0.48 -0.50 -24.81
N GLN A 65 0.48 0.31 -25.28
CA GLN A 65 1.63 -0.18 -26.04
C GLN A 65 2.55 -1.06 -25.18
N ILE A 66 2.79 -0.68 -23.93
CA ILE A 66 3.56 -1.48 -22.97
C ILE A 66 2.88 -2.83 -22.76
N MET A 67 1.58 -2.84 -22.48
CA MET A 67 0.81 -4.06 -22.26
C MET A 67 0.81 -4.99 -23.47
N LYS A 68 0.71 -4.46 -24.69
CA LYS A 68 0.82 -5.24 -25.95
C LYS A 68 2.20 -5.88 -26.12
N LYS A 69 3.25 -5.13 -25.80
CA LYS A 69 4.63 -5.54 -26.04
C LYS A 69 5.08 -6.63 -25.06
N TYR A 70 4.79 -6.45 -23.77
CA TYR A 70 5.41 -7.26 -22.70
C TYR A 70 4.57 -8.47 -22.28
N GLN A 71 3.23 -8.43 -22.43
CA GLN A 71 2.34 -9.54 -22.11
C GLN A 71 2.55 -10.12 -20.70
N PHE A 72 2.43 -9.27 -19.68
CA PHE A 72 2.69 -9.62 -18.27
C PHE A 72 1.81 -10.77 -17.77
N GLU A 73 2.39 -11.76 -17.10
CA GLU A 73 1.65 -12.83 -16.43
C GLU A 73 0.95 -12.34 -15.16
N TYR A 74 1.56 -11.37 -14.49
CA TYR A 74 1.02 -10.79 -13.26
C TYR A 74 1.03 -9.27 -13.33
N ILE A 75 -0.03 -8.66 -12.80
CA ILE A 75 -0.12 -7.21 -12.67
C ILE A 75 -0.59 -6.88 -11.26
N ILE A 76 0.20 -6.09 -10.53
CA ILE A 76 -0.13 -5.57 -9.21
C ILE A 76 -0.38 -4.08 -9.36
N HIS A 77 -1.64 -3.67 -9.28
CA HIS A 77 -2.06 -2.30 -9.54
C HIS A 77 -2.15 -1.51 -8.22
N LEU A 78 -1.05 -0.78 -7.90
CA LEU A 78 -0.96 0.09 -6.73
C LEU A 78 -1.03 1.57 -7.09
N ALA A 79 -0.78 1.96 -8.35
CA ALA A 79 -0.83 3.35 -8.79
C ALA A 79 -2.18 3.98 -8.45
N ALA A 80 -2.16 5.02 -7.61
CA ALA A 80 -3.36 5.67 -7.13
C ALA A 80 -3.06 7.07 -6.57
N LEU A 81 -4.07 7.94 -6.55
CA LEU A 81 -4.11 9.07 -5.65
C LEU A 81 -4.59 8.55 -4.28
N VAL A 82 -3.66 8.43 -3.31
CA VAL A 82 -3.91 7.77 -2.02
C VAL A 82 -4.42 8.71 -0.93
N SER A 83 -4.37 10.02 -1.17
CA SER A 83 -4.76 11.04 -0.21
C SER A 83 -6.27 11.21 -0.11
N VAL A 84 -6.83 10.92 1.06
CA VAL A 84 -8.23 11.24 1.37
C VAL A 84 -8.47 12.75 1.26
N ALA A 85 -7.60 13.58 1.84
CA ALA A 85 -7.76 15.03 1.82
C ALA A 85 -7.69 15.58 0.38
N GLU A 86 -6.70 15.17 -0.40
CA GLU A 86 -6.60 15.61 -1.81
C GLU A 86 -7.76 15.10 -2.66
N SER A 87 -8.30 13.92 -2.40
CA SER A 87 -9.47 13.43 -3.11
C SER A 87 -10.71 14.29 -2.87
N VAL A 88 -10.82 14.92 -1.68
CA VAL A 88 -11.88 15.89 -1.36
C VAL A 88 -11.65 17.21 -2.08
N GLU A 89 -10.39 17.68 -2.13
CA GLU A 89 -10.04 18.93 -2.81
C GLU A 89 -10.11 18.82 -4.34
N LYS A 90 -9.72 17.64 -4.89
CA LYS A 90 -9.59 17.39 -6.32
C LYS A 90 -10.30 16.09 -6.73
N PRO A 91 -11.63 15.99 -6.56
CA PRO A 91 -12.35 14.74 -6.76
C PRO A 91 -12.30 14.24 -8.22
N ILE A 92 -12.28 15.13 -9.20
CA ILE A 92 -12.15 14.76 -10.62
C ILE A 92 -10.80 14.09 -10.87
N LEU A 93 -9.71 14.68 -10.39
CA LEU A 93 -8.37 14.11 -10.51
C LEU A 93 -8.28 12.74 -9.83
N SER A 94 -8.91 12.59 -8.65
CA SER A 94 -9.00 11.31 -7.95
C SER A 94 -9.68 10.25 -8.82
N GLN A 95 -10.83 10.56 -9.41
CA GLN A 95 -11.54 9.65 -10.32
C GLN A 95 -10.74 9.33 -11.58
N GLU A 96 -10.07 10.29 -12.20
CA GLU A 96 -9.24 10.04 -13.39
C GLU A 96 -8.15 9.01 -13.11
N ILE A 97 -7.47 9.15 -11.97
CA ILE A 97 -6.36 8.27 -11.58
C ILE A 97 -6.88 6.93 -11.04
N ASN A 98 -7.84 6.95 -10.11
CA ASN A 98 -8.24 5.75 -9.37
C ASN A 98 -9.30 4.93 -10.09
N VAL A 99 -10.16 5.57 -10.87
CA VAL A 99 -11.33 4.94 -11.50
C VAL A 99 -11.10 4.73 -12.99
N VAL A 100 -10.90 5.82 -13.73
CA VAL A 100 -10.81 5.75 -15.20
C VAL A 100 -9.57 4.99 -15.63
N ALA A 101 -8.40 5.26 -15.03
CA ALA A 101 -7.18 4.56 -15.38
C ALA A 101 -7.24 3.06 -15.04
N THR A 102 -7.83 2.69 -13.89
CA THR A 102 -8.06 1.28 -13.53
C THR A 102 -8.95 0.57 -14.57
N LEU A 103 -10.06 1.22 -14.98
CA LEU A 103 -10.95 0.66 -15.99
C LEU A 103 -10.24 0.51 -17.33
N ARG A 104 -9.46 1.52 -17.77
CA ARG A 104 -8.67 1.47 -19.01
C ARG A 104 -7.65 0.33 -18.98
N LEU A 105 -6.97 0.13 -17.85
CA LEU A 105 -6.02 -0.97 -17.68
C LEU A 105 -6.71 -2.34 -17.82
N LEU A 106 -7.86 -2.54 -17.18
CA LEU A 106 -8.65 -3.76 -17.29
C LEU A 106 -9.16 -4.01 -18.74
N GLU A 107 -9.62 -2.97 -19.44
CA GLU A 107 -10.01 -3.08 -20.86
C GLU A 107 -8.81 -3.45 -21.75
N THR A 108 -7.63 -2.90 -21.46
CA THR A 108 -6.39 -3.25 -22.18
C THR A 108 -5.99 -4.70 -21.92
N ILE A 109 -6.08 -5.17 -20.68
CA ILE A 109 -5.84 -6.58 -20.33
C ILE A 109 -6.81 -7.48 -21.10
N LYS A 110 -8.09 -7.19 -21.04
CA LYS A 110 -9.13 -7.96 -21.75
C LYS A 110 -8.86 -8.06 -23.26
N LYS A 111 -8.36 -6.99 -23.84
CA LYS A 111 -8.16 -6.90 -25.30
C LYS A 111 -6.86 -7.56 -25.76
N TYR A 112 -5.80 -7.47 -24.98
CA TYR A 112 -4.46 -7.79 -25.48
C TYR A 112 -3.68 -8.80 -24.63
N ASN A 113 -4.09 -9.10 -23.40
CA ASN A 113 -3.32 -9.97 -22.52
C ASN A 113 -4.08 -11.24 -22.13
N SER A 114 -4.14 -12.19 -23.06
CA SER A 114 -4.76 -13.50 -22.85
C SER A 114 -3.94 -14.44 -21.94
N HIS A 115 -2.69 -14.07 -21.62
CA HIS A 115 -1.77 -14.88 -20.82
C HIS A 115 -1.74 -14.48 -19.35
N ILE A 116 -2.53 -13.45 -18.97
CA ILE A 116 -2.56 -13.00 -17.59
C ILE A 116 -2.96 -14.13 -16.64
N LYS A 117 -2.16 -14.35 -15.60
CA LYS A 117 -2.42 -15.32 -14.54
C LYS A 117 -3.08 -14.68 -13.32
N ARG A 118 -2.77 -13.41 -13.05
CA ARG A 118 -3.39 -12.65 -11.98
C ARG A 118 -3.29 -11.14 -12.19
N PHE A 119 -4.42 -10.47 -12.03
CA PHE A 119 -4.50 -9.02 -11.81
C PHE A 119 -4.90 -8.77 -10.36
N ILE A 120 -4.06 -8.05 -9.60
CA ILE A 120 -4.33 -7.68 -8.21
C ILE A 120 -4.62 -6.19 -8.13
N PHE A 121 -5.78 -5.83 -7.61
CA PHE A 121 -6.17 -4.44 -7.35
C PHE A 121 -5.98 -4.10 -5.87
N ALA A 122 -5.26 -3.01 -5.60
CA ALA A 122 -5.11 -2.46 -4.25
C ALA A 122 -6.30 -1.58 -3.87
N SER A 123 -7.20 -2.13 -3.08
CA SER A 123 -8.26 -1.43 -2.36
C SER A 123 -7.76 -0.95 -0.99
N SER A 124 -8.64 -0.48 -0.13
CA SER A 124 -8.31 0.09 1.17
C SER A 124 -9.37 -0.25 2.21
N ALA A 125 -8.99 -0.37 3.48
CA ALA A 125 -9.93 -0.45 4.61
C ALA A 125 -10.87 0.76 4.70
N ALA A 126 -10.53 1.89 4.07
CA ALA A 126 -11.38 3.08 4.01
C ALA A 126 -12.76 2.82 3.38
N VAL A 127 -12.91 1.75 2.58
CA VAL A 127 -14.19 1.38 1.98
C VAL A 127 -15.25 0.99 3.01
N TYR A 128 -14.84 0.50 4.19
CA TYR A 128 -15.75 0.10 5.26
C TYR A 128 -16.39 1.28 6.01
N GLY A 129 -15.77 2.47 5.95
CA GLY A 129 -16.24 3.64 6.69
C GLY A 129 -16.17 3.46 8.21
N ASP A 130 -17.14 4.06 8.91
CA ASP A 130 -17.18 4.14 10.38
C ASP A 130 -18.26 3.26 11.04
N LEU A 131 -18.76 2.26 10.31
CA LEU A 131 -19.73 1.31 10.87
C LEU A 131 -19.14 0.57 12.07
N PRO A 132 -19.97 0.30 13.13
CA PRO A 132 -19.47 -0.19 14.40
C PRO A 132 -19.12 -1.68 14.44
N ASP A 133 -19.49 -2.45 13.40
CA ASP A 133 -19.16 -3.87 13.30
C ASP A 133 -17.65 -4.08 13.22
N LEU A 134 -17.11 -4.85 14.14
CA LEU A 134 -15.68 -5.19 14.25
C LEU A 134 -15.51 -6.65 14.70
N PRO A 135 -14.47 -7.33 14.19
CA PRO A 135 -13.53 -6.93 13.12
C PRO A 135 -14.21 -6.77 11.76
N LYS A 136 -13.60 -5.94 10.87
CA LYS A 136 -14.07 -5.80 9.48
C LYS A 136 -13.75 -7.06 8.70
N SER A 137 -14.77 -7.72 8.17
CA SER A 137 -14.65 -8.90 7.32
C SER A 137 -15.04 -8.59 5.88
N ASP A 138 -14.87 -9.56 4.99
CA ASP A 138 -15.33 -9.45 3.59
C ASP A 138 -16.86 -9.33 3.50
N GLN A 139 -17.59 -9.73 4.55
CA GLN A 139 -19.04 -9.65 4.65
C GLN A 139 -19.52 -8.33 5.30
N SER A 140 -18.61 -7.53 5.85
CA SER A 140 -18.94 -6.25 6.46
C SER A 140 -19.57 -5.31 5.43
N LEU A 141 -20.53 -4.52 5.87
CA LEU A 141 -21.16 -3.50 5.03
C LEU A 141 -20.10 -2.47 4.57
N ILE A 142 -20.30 -1.96 3.38
CA ILE A 142 -19.43 -0.96 2.76
C ILE A 142 -20.13 0.41 2.87
N LEU A 143 -19.43 1.38 3.48
CA LEU A 143 -19.91 2.76 3.65
C LEU A 143 -18.77 3.75 3.43
N PRO A 144 -18.34 3.96 2.17
CA PRO A 144 -17.22 4.85 1.88
C PRO A 144 -17.58 6.32 2.19
N LEU A 145 -16.77 6.99 3.01
CA LEU A 145 -17.03 8.33 3.52
C LEU A 145 -16.23 9.44 2.80
N SER A 146 -15.48 9.10 1.74
CA SER A 146 -14.67 10.06 0.98
C SER A 146 -14.62 9.70 -0.50
N PRO A 147 -14.31 10.65 -1.39
CA PRO A 147 -14.10 10.35 -2.81
C PRO A 147 -13.07 9.24 -3.01
N TYR A 148 -11.94 9.26 -2.30
CA TYR A 148 -10.94 8.19 -2.32
C TYR A 148 -11.53 6.81 -2.00
N ALA A 149 -12.33 6.71 -0.94
CA ALA A 149 -12.94 5.45 -0.52
C ALA A 149 -13.97 4.95 -1.55
N ILE A 150 -14.75 5.87 -2.15
CA ILE A 150 -15.69 5.57 -3.24
C ILE A 150 -14.92 5.05 -4.46
N ASP A 151 -13.84 5.71 -4.85
CA ASP A 151 -13.00 5.33 -5.98
C ASP A 151 -12.40 3.93 -5.77
N LYS A 152 -11.89 3.64 -4.57
CA LYS A 152 -11.35 2.32 -4.22
C LYS A 152 -12.42 1.23 -4.25
N TYR A 153 -13.62 1.53 -3.75
CA TYR A 153 -14.73 0.57 -3.82
C TYR A 153 -15.19 0.34 -5.26
N TYR A 154 -15.25 1.38 -6.09
CA TYR A 154 -15.54 1.22 -7.52
C TYR A 154 -14.50 0.32 -8.21
N GLY A 155 -13.20 0.58 -7.98
CA GLY A 155 -12.12 -0.23 -8.55
C GLY A 155 -12.19 -1.70 -8.10
N GLU A 156 -12.48 -1.95 -6.81
CA GLU A 156 -12.72 -3.27 -6.27
C GLU A 156 -13.86 -3.99 -7.00
N ARG A 157 -15.03 -3.37 -7.08
CA ARG A 157 -16.20 -3.99 -7.73
C ARG A 157 -15.99 -4.20 -9.22
N THR A 158 -15.37 -3.25 -9.89
CA THR A 158 -15.04 -3.37 -11.32
C THR A 158 -14.06 -4.53 -11.55
N THR A 159 -13.00 -4.63 -10.76
CA THR A 159 -12.02 -5.71 -10.83
C THR A 159 -12.68 -7.09 -10.70
N LEU A 160 -13.52 -7.28 -9.69
CA LEU A 160 -14.25 -8.54 -9.46
C LEU A 160 -15.27 -8.83 -10.57
N ASN A 161 -15.92 -7.80 -11.14
CA ASN A 161 -16.82 -7.98 -12.27
C ASN A 161 -16.09 -8.42 -13.54
N TYR A 162 -14.85 -7.93 -13.77
CA TYR A 162 -14.04 -8.39 -14.91
C TYR A 162 -13.65 -9.86 -14.79
N CYS A 163 -13.51 -10.37 -13.58
CA CYS A 163 -13.37 -11.82 -13.35
C CYS A 163 -14.61 -12.59 -13.83
N SER A 164 -15.78 -12.22 -13.33
CA SER A 164 -17.01 -12.95 -13.60
C SER A 164 -17.55 -12.78 -15.03
N LEU A 165 -17.35 -11.61 -15.64
CA LEU A 165 -17.90 -11.31 -16.98
C LEU A 165 -16.95 -11.69 -18.11
N TYR A 166 -15.64 -11.60 -17.88
CA TYR A 166 -14.64 -11.75 -18.94
C TYR A 166 -13.57 -12.81 -18.63
N ASN A 167 -13.74 -13.57 -17.53
CA ASN A 167 -12.82 -14.63 -17.11
C ASN A 167 -11.37 -14.14 -16.92
N ILE A 168 -11.17 -12.87 -16.56
CA ILE A 168 -9.85 -12.35 -16.20
C ILE A 168 -9.57 -12.78 -14.77
N PRO A 169 -8.47 -13.52 -14.49
CA PRO A 169 -8.18 -14.00 -13.14
C PRO A 169 -7.75 -12.83 -12.24
N THR A 170 -8.70 -12.22 -11.53
CA THR A 170 -8.48 -11.07 -10.66
C THR A 170 -8.53 -11.45 -9.18
N ALA A 171 -7.87 -10.65 -8.34
CA ALA A 171 -8.03 -10.63 -6.89
C ALA A 171 -7.97 -9.17 -6.38
N VAL A 172 -8.52 -8.94 -5.20
CA VAL A 172 -8.50 -7.63 -4.55
C VAL A 172 -7.81 -7.75 -3.19
N VAL A 173 -6.95 -6.80 -2.85
CA VAL A 173 -6.34 -6.66 -1.53
C VAL A 173 -6.80 -5.36 -0.89
N LYS A 174 -7.37 -5.43 0.31
CA LYS A 174 -7.81 -4.28 1.12
C LYS A 174 -6.77 -4.01 2.21
N PHE A 175 -5.89 -3.05 1.96
CA PHE A 175 -4.86 -2.70 2.94
C PHE A 175 -5.45 -1.98 4.14
N PHE A 176 -5.10 -2.46 5.34
CA PHE A 176 -5.29 -1.73 6.59
C PHE A 176 -4.13 -0.75 6.80
N ASN A 177 -3.77 -0.41 8.03
CA ASN A 177 -2.78 0.63 8.28
C ASN A 177 -1.35 0.11 8.08
N VAL A 178 -0.90 0.09 6.84
CA VAL A 178 0.47 -0.35 6.51
C VAL A 178 1.49 0.65 7.02
N PHE A 179 2.57 0.17 7.63
CA PHE A 179 3.69 0.97 8.08
C PHE A 179 5.03 0.29 7.79
N GLY A 180 6.11 1.07 7.75
CA GLY A 180 7.46 0.56 7.55
C GLY A 180 8.37 1.51 6.79
N PRO A 181 9.59 1.08 6.47
CA PRO A 181 10.60 1.83 5.72
C PRO A 181 10.07 2.42 4.40
N ARG A 182 10.67 3.51 3.94
CA ARG A 182 10.30 4.23 2.70
C ARG A 182 8.92 4.89 2.72
N GLN A 183 8.23 4.92 3.87
CA GLN A 183 7.01 5.68 4.03
C GLN A 183 7.37 7.14 4.32
N ASP A 184 7.24 8.05 3.33
CA ASP A 184 7.67 9.44 3.43
C ASP A 184 6.91 10.22 4.52
N PRO A 185 7.54 10.63 5.64
CA PRO A 185 6.89 11.37 6.71
C PRO A 185 6.46 12.79 6.30
N LYS A 186 7.11 13.38 5.30
CA LYS A 186 6.83 14.74 4.81
C LYS A 186 5.60 14.81 3.91
N SER A 187 5.16 13.66 3.40
CA SER A 187 3.91 13.61 2.64
C SER A 187 2.74 13.99 3.54
N GLN A 188 1.85 14.87 3.07
CA GLN A 188 0.59 15.17 3.79
C GLN A 188 -0.26 13.92 4.05
N TYR A 189 0.05 12.85 3.33
CA TYR A 189 -0.66 11.58 3.27
C TYR A 189 -0.02 10.46 4.09
N SER A 190 1.10 10.78 4.73
CA SER A 190 1.87 9.83 5.53
C SER A 190 1.04 9.26 6.68
N GLY A 191 1.22 7.98 6.91
CA GLY A 191 0.67 7.31 8.07
C GLY A 191 1.12 7.95 9.38
N VAL A 192 0.33 7.79 10.41
CA VAL A 192 0.62 8.38 11.73
C VAL A 192 1.97 7.91 12.28
N ILE A 193 2.39 6.67 12.00
CA ILE A 193 3.65 6.09 12.48
C ILE A 193 4.86 6.82 11.88
N SER A 194 4.91 7.05 10.57
CA SER A 194 6.04 7.78 9.96
C SER A 194 6.17 9.21 10.48
N LYS A 195 5.06 9.87 10.80
CA LYS A 195 5.07 11.20 11.45
C LYS A 195 5.56 11.14 12.90
N MET A 196 5.27 10.06 13.62
CA MET A 196 5.82 9.83 14.95
C MET A 196 7.34 9.64 14.88
N PHE A 197 7.84 8.83 13.93
CA PHE A 197 9.27 8.69 13.69
C PHE A 197 9.95 10.03 13.40
N ASP A 198 9.42 10.85 12.46
CA ASP A 198 9.95 12.19 12.15
C ASP A 198 9.96 13.11 13.38
N SER A 199 8.93 13.01 14.23
CA SER A 199 8.84 13.76 15.50
C SER A 199 9.98 13.37 16.45
N PHE A 200 10.19 12.07 16.66
CA PHE A 200 11.27 11.60 17.54
C PHE A 200 12.66 11.87 16.96
N GLU A 201 12.89 11.62 15.69
CA GLU A 201 14.16 11.85 15.02
C GLU A 201 14.61 13.32 15.17
N HIS A 202 13.71 14.26 14.88
CA HIS A 202 14.00 15.69 14.84
C HIS A 202 13.64 16.47 16.12
N ASN A 203 13.23 15.79 17.20
CA ASN A 203 12.74 16.41 18.43
C ASN A 203 11.61 17.44 18.22
N LYS A 204 10.70 17.17 17.28
CA LYS A 204 9.56 18.06 17.00
C LYS A 204 8.36 17.62 17.83
N PRO A 205 7.62 18.55 18.46
CA PRO A 205 6.38 18.20 19.15
C PRO A 205 5.41 17.43 18.26
N PHE A 206 4.78 16.39 18.81
CA PHE A 206 3.78 15.60 18.11
C PHE A 206 2.36 16.01 18.52
N THR A 207 1.44 16.13 17.57
CA THR A 207 0.05 16.47 17.87
C THR A 207 -0.85 15.27 17.65
N PHE A 208 -1.51 14.80 18.71
CA PHE A 208 -2.62 13.87 18.63
C PHE A 208 -3.92 14.60 18.29
N PHE A 209 -4.70 14.06 17.35
CA PHE A 209 -6.06 14.50 17.09
C PHE A 209 -7.00 13.53 17.80
N GLY A 210 -7.83 14.04 18.75
CA GLY A 210 -8.59 13.22 19.70
C GLY A 210 -7.78 12.90 20.96
N ASP A 211 -8.14 11.80 21.63
CA ASP A 211 -7.58 11.37 22.90
C ASP A 211 -6.36 10.43 22.76
N GLY A 212 -5.93 10.13 21.53
CA GLY A 212 -4.85 9.19 21.27
C GLY A 212 -5.22 7.70 21.48
N LEU A 213 -6.45 7.43 21.93
CA LEU A 213 -6.95 6.06 22.18
C LEU A 213 -7.60 5.42 20.97
N GLN A 214 -7.64 6.11 19.83
CA GLN A 214 -8.11 5.51 18.58
C GLN A 214 -7.22 4.33 18.20
N THR A 215 -7.84 3.22 17.84
CA THR A 215 -7.13 1.98 17.51
C THR A 215 -7.10 1.70 16.01
N ARG A 216 -6.00 1.11 15.55
CA ARG A 216 -5.81 0.67 14.18
C ARG A 216 -5.17 -0.71 14.14
N ASP A 217 -5.47 -1.45 13.10
CA ASP A 217 -4.72 -2.63 12.69
C ASP A 217 -3.50 -2.15 11.90
N PHE A 218 -2.37 -2.07 12.59
CA PHE A 218 -1.09 -1.72 11.98
C PHE A 218 -0.40 -2.97 11.45
N VAL A 219 -0.22 -3.03 10.16
CA VAL A 219 0.44 -4.15 9.47
C VAL A 219 1.80 -3.71 8.91
N TYR A 220 2.83 -4.46 9.26
CA TYR A 220 4.18 -4.16 8.78
C TYR A 220 4.33 -4.51 7.30
N VAL A 221 5.04 -3.67 6.55
CA VAL A 221 5.10 -3.75 5.08
C VAL A 221 5.61 -5.10 4.56
N TYR A 222 6.49 -5.79 5.30
CA TYR A 222 6.95 -7.12 4.87
C TYR A 222 5.87 -8.21 5.00
N ASP A 223 4.95 -8.12 5.95
CA ASP A 223 3.77 -8.99 6.00
C ASP A 223 2.80 -8.69 4.84
N VAL A 224 2.68 -7.41 4.46
CA VAL A 224 1.91 -7.01 3.28
C VAL A 224 2.48 -7.62 2.00
N VAL A 225 3.79 -7.53 1.80
CA VAL A 225 4.48 -8.08 0.63
C VAL A 225 4.29 -9.59 0.53
N GLN A 226 4.43 -10.32 1.64
CA GLN A 226 4.18 -11.75 1.69
C GLN A 226 2.72 -12.11 1.39
N SER A 227 1.77 -11.31 1.90
CA SER A 227 0.34 -11.50 1.61
C SER A 227 0.02 -11.31 0.13
N VAL A 228 0.58 -10.26 -0.49
CA VAL A 228 0.37 -9.98 -1.92
C VAL A 228 0.97 -11.09 -2.78
N ARG A 229 2.18 -11.58 -2.48
CA ARG A 229 2.78 -12.73 -3.17
C ARG A 229 1.91 -13.99 -3.04
N LEU A 230 1.47 -14.30 -1.83
CA LEU A 230 0.58 -15.44 -1.59
C LEU A 230 -0.68 -15.36 -2.46
N ILE A 231 -1.33 -14.19 -2.50
CA ILE A 231 -2.53 -13.96 -3.33
C ILE A 231 -2.18 -14.01 -4.83
N MET A 232 -1.00 -13.54 -5.24
CA MET A 232 -0.55 -13.61 -6.62
C MET A 232 -0.43 -15.06 -7.11
N GLU A 233 0.13 -15.93 -6.31
CA GLU A 233 0.46 -17.32 -6.68
C GLU A 233 -0.68 -18.33 -6.41
N HIS A 234 -1.55 -18.06 -5.41
CA HIS A 234 -2.54 -19.04 -4.97
C HIS A 234 -3.72 -19.15 -5.95
N LYS A 235 -4.05 -20.38 -6.35
CA LYS A 235 -5.08 -20.65 -7.38
C LYS A 235 -6.51 -20.29 -6.96
N ASP A 236 -6.84 -20.45 -5.66
CA ASP A 236 -8.21 -20.36 -5.16
C ASP A 236 -8.63 -18.92 -4.81
N VAL A 237 -7.83 -17.89 -5.15
CA VAL A 237 -8.12 -16.49 -4.84
C VAL A 237 -8.85 -15.75 -5.97
N VAL A 238 -9.05 -16.39 -7.11
CA VAL A 238 -9.65 -15.76 -8.30
C VAL A 238 -11.08 -15.29 -7.99
N GLY A 239 -11.33 -14.00 -8.24
CA GLY A 239 -12.66 -13.39 -8.03
C GLY A 239 -12.98 -13.06 -6.57
N HIS A 240 -11.98 -13.05 -5.68
CA HIS A 240 -12.16 -12.76 -4.25
C HIS A 240 -11.38 -11.53 -3.79
N GLY A 241 -11.84 -10.94 -2.68
CA GLY A 241 -11.16 -9.84 -1.98
C GLY A 241 -10.66 -10.30 -0.61
N TYR A 242 -9.49 -9.79 -0.19
CA TYR A 242 -8.83 -10.16 1.06
C TYR A 242 -8.45 -8.93 1.86
N ASN A 243 -8.77 -8.94 3.15
CA ASN A 243 -8.24 -7.95 4.08
C ASN A 243 -6.78 -8.24 4.38
N ILE A 244 -5.92 -7.24 4.22
CA ILE A 244 -4.50 -7.32 4.53
C ILE A 244 -4.24 -6.52 5.81
N GLY A 245 -4.10 -7.22 6.91
CA GLY A 245 -3.90 -6.73 8.26
C GLY A 245 -3.30 -7.82 9.14
N THR A 246 -3.26 -7.58 10.44
CA THR A 246 -2.79 -8.54 11.45
C THR A 246 -3.93 -9.27 12.16
N GLY A 247 -5.15 -8.71 12.11
CA GLY A 247 -6.29 -9.14 12.91
C GLY A 247 -6.19 -8.70 14.38
N THR A 248 -5.27 -7.78 14.68
CA THR A 248 -5.08 -7.16 16.00
C THR A 248 -5.19 -5.65 15.90
N PHE A 249 -5.21 -4.97 17.02
CA PHE A 249 -5.27 -3.51 17.04
C PHE A 249 -4.39 -2.93 18.15
N THR A 250 -3.84 -1.74 17.88
CA THR A 250 -3.05 -0.97 18.83
C THR A 250 -3.51 0.47 18.82
N ASN A 251 -3.55 1.16 19.97
CA ASN A 251 -3.87 2.57 20.05
C ASN A 251 -2.64 3.45 19.75
N LEU A 252 -2.87 4.72 19.40
CA LEU A 252 -1.79 5.60 18.99
C LEU A 252 -0.82 5.96 20.13
N LEU A 253 -1.31 6.08 21.38
CA LEU A 253 -0.45 6.35 22.54
C LEU A 253 0.53 5.21 22.78
N GLU A 254 0.08 3.96 22.61
CA GLU A 254 0.93 2.79 22.77
C GLU A 254 2.02 2.75 21.69
N VAL A 255 1.67 3.02 20.43
CA VAL A 255 2.65 3.15 19.34
C VAL A 255 3.69 4.23 19.66
N TYR A 256 3.22 5.41 20.12
CA TYR A 256 4.09 6.52 20.47
C TYR A 256 5.05 6.18 21.61
N ARG A 257 4.55 5.47 22.64
CA ARG A 257 5.36 4.99 23.76
C ARG A 257 6.48 4.02 23.29
N ILE A 258 6.12 3.06 22.44
CA ILE A 258 7.09 2.09 21.90
C ILE A 258 8.18 2.81 21.09
N ILE A 259 7.82 3.77 20.23
CA ILE A 259 8.81 4.54 19.48
C ILE A 259 9.71 5.34 20.42
N GLY A 260 9.16 5.96 21.47
CA GLY A 260 9.96 6.65 22.49
C GLY A 260 10.99 5.74 23.19
N GLU A 261 10.61 4.50 23.49
CA GLU A 261 11.52 3.50 24.05
C GLU A 261 12.63 3.11 23.07
N LEU A 262 12.33 2.96 21.78
CA LEU A 262 13.33 2.67 20.74
C LEU A 262 14.36 3.81 20.62
N TYR A 263 13.92 5.07 20.66
CA TYR A 263 14.80 6.24 20.61
C TYR A 263 15.49 6.54 21.96
N GLY A 264 15.08 5.89 23.07
CA GLY A 264 15.58 6.13 24.41
C GLY A 264 15.31 7.57 24.92
N LYS A 265 14.27 8.23 24.39
CA LYS A 265 13.92 9.62 24.75
C LYS A 265 12.42 9.86 24.73
N SER A 266 12.01 10.97 25.35
CA SER A 266 10.65 11.49 25.26
C SER A 266 10.62 12.74 24.38
N VAL A 267 9.56 12.91 23.62
CA VAL A 267 9.30 14.11 22.83
C VAL A 267 7.98 14.73 23.33
N GLU A 268 7.90 16.04 23.33
CA GLU A 268 6.67 16.75 23.73
C GLU A 268 5.52 16.39 22.78
N HIS A 269 4.31 16.29 23.35
CA HIS A 269 3.11 16.07 22.56
C HIS A 269 1.94 16.85 23.13
N ASP A 270 1.00 17.20 22.25
CA ASP A 270 -0.24 17.88 22.58
C ASP A 270 -1.44 17.13 22.01
N PHE A 271 -2.63 17.53 22.45
CA PHE A 271 -3.90 16.99 21.98
C PHE A 271 -4.75 18.10 21.37
N LYS A 272 -5.31 17.86 20.19
CA LYS A 272 -6.28 18.73 19.52
C LYS A 272 -7.60 18.01 19.34
N GLU A 273 -8.63 18.75 19.00
CA GLU A 273 -9.94 18.17 18.71
C GLU A 273 -9.83 17.05 17.65
N ALA A 274 -10.62 16.00 17.83
CA ALA A 274 -10.70 14.90 16.86
C ALA A 274 -11.13 15.44 15.49
N ARG A 275 -10.52 14.91 14.44
CA ARG A 275 -10.90 15.28 13.07
C ARG A 275 -12.32 14.79 12.77
N LYS A 276 -13.11 15.60 12.12
CA LYS A 276 -14.46 15.20 11.68
C LYS A 276 -14.36 14.00 10.74
N GLY A 277 -15.07 12.91 11.08
CA GLY A 277 -15.06 11.67 10.30
C GLY A 277 -13.87 10.73 10.60
N ASP A 278 -13.07 11.01 11.66
CA ASP A 278 -12.03 10.07 12.07
C ASP A 278 -12.66 8.84 12.73
N ILE A 279 -12.26 7.67 12.24
CA ILE A 279 -12.76 6.37 12.73
C ILE A 279 -12.08 6.05 14.06
N LYS A 280 -12.85 5.80 15.12
CA LYS A 280 -12.28 5.53 16.44
C LYS A 280 -11.60 4.18 16.52
N HIS A 281 -12.20 3.12 15.98
CA HIS A 281 -11.66 1.76 16.01
C HIS A 281 -11.74 1.12 14.62
N SER A 282 -10.63 0.50 14.17
CA SER A 282 -10.57 -0.20 12.90
C SER A 282 -9.55 -1.33 12.97
N TYR A 283 -9.99 -2.56 12.73
CA TYR A 283 -9.13 -3.74 12.57
C TYR A 283 -9.79 -4.81 11.71
N ALA A 284 -8.96 -5.66 11.10
CA ALA A 284 -9.34 -6.65 10.11
C ALA A 284 -9.79 -7.97 10.73
N ASP A 285 -10.77 -8.62 10.14
CA ASP A 285 -10.85 -10.07 10.11
C ASP A 285 -10.00 -10.56 8.94
N ILE A 286 -8.97 -11.35 9.24
CA ILE A 286 -8.05 -11.94 8.28
C ILE A 286 -8.24 -13.47 8.15
N SER A 287 -9.37 -14.00 8.57
CA SER A 287 -9.63 -15.45 8.57
C SER A 287 -9.49 -16.06 7.17
N ASN A 288 -9.99 -15.37 6.14
CA ASN A 288 -9.87 -15.81 4.75
C ASN A 288 -8.42 -15.81 4.26
N LEU A 289 -7.63 -14.82 4.65
CA LEU A 289 -6.21 -14.76 4.33
C LEU A 289 -5.42 -15.87 5.05
N LYS A 290 -5.76 -16.13 6.34
CA LYS A 290 -5.18 -17.25 7.10
C LYS A 290 -5.54 -18.61 6.50
N ALA A 291 -6.74 -18.76 5.94
CA ALA A 291 -7.16 -20.01 5.27
C ALA A 291 -6.29 -20.31 4.03
N LEU A 292 -5.65 -19.31 3.42
CA LEU A 292 -4.66 -19.49 2.36
C LEU A 292 -3.26 -19.88 2.88
N GLY A 293 -3.07 -19.94 4.20
CA GLY A 293 -1.77 -20.24 4.84
C GLY A 293 -0.99 -19.00 5.30
N PHE A 294 -1.56 -17.80 5.24
CA PHE A 294 -0.89 -16.60 5.75
C PHE A 294 -0.79 -16.61 7.27
N VAL A 295 0.38 -16.30 7.78
CA VAL A 295 0.63 -16.06 9.21
C VAL A 295 1.42 -14.78 9.34
N PRO A 296 0.89 -13.73 10.00
CA PRO A 296 1.65 -12.52 10.30
C PRO A 296 2.94 -12.87 11.05
N LYS A 297 4.06 -12.36 10.59
CA LYS A 297 5.38 -12.57 11.21
C LYS A 297 5.77 -11.45 12.17
N TYR A 298 5.18 -10.27 11.99
CA TYR A 298 5.50 -9.09 12.76
C TYR A 298 4.34 -8.70 13.69
N THR A 299 4.68 -8.41 14.94
CA THR A 299 3.83 -7.61 15.81
C THR A 299 4.09 -6.12 15.53
N VAL A 300 3.27 -5.23 16.08
CA VAL A 300 3.55 -3.77 15.98
C VAL A 300 4.92 -3.45 16.56
N GLU A 301 5.26 -4.02 17.72
CA GLU A 301 6.56 -3.80 18.39
C GLU A 301 7.75 -4.26 17.52
N THR A 302 7.69 -5.48 16.99
CA THR A 302 8.79 -6.02 16.17
C THR A 302 8.91 -5.29 14.84
N GLY A 303 7.81 -4.88 14.23
CA GLY A 303 7.81 -4.08 13.01
C GLY A 303 8.34 -2.65 13.24
N LEU A 304 7.98 -2.01 14.37
CA LEU A 304 8.52 -0.70 14.74
C LEU A 304 10.02 -0.76 15.01
N LYS A 305 10.49 -1.83 15.66
CA LYS A 305 11.93 -2.04 15.90
C LYS A 305 12.69 -2.22 14.60
N ASP A 306 12.17 -3.00 13.66
CA ASP A 306 12.78 -3.23 12.36
C ASP A 306 12.81 -1.93 11.53
N TYR A 307 11.72 -1.14 11.57
CA TYR A 307 11.67 0.16 10.94
C TYR A 307 12.69 1.14 11.56
N PHE A 308 12.80 1.18 12.89
CA PHE A 308 13.79 2.01 13.59
C PHE A 308 15.22 1.66 13.16
N ASN A 309 15.59 0.38 13.13
CA ASN A 309 16.91 -0.05 12.69
C ASN A 309 17.21 0.40 11.25
N PHE A 310 16.24 0.27 10.33
CA PHE A 310 16.39 0.75 8.97
C PHE A 310 16.66 2.25 8.88
N GLU A 311 15.98 3.07 9.68
CA GLU A 311 16.21 4.53 9.71
C GLU A 311 17.60 4.87 10.26
N VAL A 312 18.05 4.18 11.31
CA VAL A 312 19.40 4.37 11.88
C VAL A 312 20.48 4.01 10.88
N ASP A 313 20.38 2.85 10.23
CA ASP A 313 21.35 2.39 9.23
C ASP A 313 21.46 3.38 8.06
N ASN A 314 20.33 3.94 7.59
CA ASN A 314 20.34 4.95 6.53
C ASN A 314 21.02 6.27 6.96
N ILE A 315 20.84 6.71 8.21
CA ILE A 315 21.51 7.91 8.75
C ILE A 315 23.03 7.70 8.78
N GLU A 316 23.48 6.53 9.22
CA GLU A 316 24.91 6.20 9.24
C GLU A 316 25.53 6.16 7.85
N GLU A 317 24.84 5.56 6.85
CA GLU A 317 25.31 5.56 5.45
C GLU A 317 25.42 6.96 4.85
N VAL A 318 24.47 7.85 5.13
CA VAL A 318 24.50 9.23 4.61
C VAL A 318 25.64 10.00 5.26
N THR A 319 25.80 9.89 6.57
CA THR A 319 26.88 10.57 7.30
C THR A 319 28.27 10.09 6.87
N ALA A 320 28.44 8.79 6.62
CA ALA A 320 29.68 8.22 6.13
C ALA A 320 30.08 8.77 4.75
N LYS A 321 29.10 8.89 3.83
CA LYS A 321 29.33 9.46 2.50
C LYS A 321 29.68 10.95 2.51
N GLU A 322 29.09 11.73 3.42
CA GLU A 322 29.42 13.16 3.58
C GLU A 322 30.83 13.36 4.11
N VAL A 323 31.31 12.47 4.98
CA VAL A 323 32.69 12.50 5.51
C VAL A 323 33.70 12.09 4.45
N GLU A 324 33.38 11.14 3.54
CA GLU A 324 34.26 10.73 2.45
C GLU A 324 34.37 11.80 1.33
N MET A 325 33.36 12.69 1.21
CA MET A 325 33.35 13.77 0.21
C MET A 325 33.91 15.11 0.71
N SER A 326 34.23 15.22 2.00
CA SER A 326 34.83 16.43 2.64
C SER A 326 36.33 16.28 2.81
#